data_361731f88ba7ba669274a74231272962
#
_entry.id   361731f88ba7ba669274a74231272962
#
_cell.length_a   1.000
_cell.length_b   1.000
_cell.length_c   1.000
_cell.angle_alpha   90.00
_cell.angle_beta   90.00
_cell.angle_gamma   90.00
#
_symmetry.space_group_name_H-M   'P 1'
#
loop_
_entity.id
_entity.type
_entity.pdbx_description
1 polymer ?
#
loop_
_entity_poly.entity_id
_entity_poly.type
_entity_poly.pdbx_seq_one_letter_code
_entity_poly.pdbx_strand_id
1 'polypeptide(L)'
;MVKEQKLYLARADRELYLLPQMANRHGLIAGATGTGKTITMKVMAESFSEMGVPVFLSDVKGDLSGMCVPGADSEDMRGRIERFGLEGFSFKGYPTRFWDIFGENGIPVRVTVSDMGPQMLARLLNLTEIQEGVLNIVFKVADEHALKLLDMKDLRAMLQYVGDNRAEFTTLYGNVSAASIGAIQRALLAFESESGQDFFGEPGLDIRDWMRSDFDGRGFINILSSQRLITSPTVYATFLLWMLSELQEKLPEVGDLDRPRMIFFFDEAHLLFTGARKALVQKIVQVVKLIRSKGVGVYFVSQSPSDIPDEVLAQLSNRVQHALRAYTPAEMKAVRAAASAFRTNPAFDTQETLMALGVGEALVSFLDESGIPNVVERANILPPQSLMGPADPAEVQRRIAADEFDLKYRESVDNESAYEIIQAATLQLEAERAAAAAAEAAEKQRAKEEAAAAKAAEREEAAAEKQRLKEEAAAAKAAEREAAAAAKAAEREAIAAEKQRAKEEAAAARAAEKAEAAKRQTWERAAKNAASSVAGSVTTNIVNSVTGGKKVSASTMAKRAASNALNTVMRTGARDIIRGLFGNIK
;
A
#
# COMPACT_ATOMS: atom_id res chain seq x y z
N MET A 1 12.56 -39.97 -18.02
CA MET A 1 12.08 -40.05 -16.64
C MET A 1 10.58 -40.24 -16.50
N VAL A 2 9.83 -40.09 -17.55
CA VAL A 2 8.42 -40.48 -17.60
C VAL A 2 8.31 -41.87 -18.20
N LYS A 3 7.73 -42.83 -17.46
CA LYS A 3 7.46 -44.18 -17.90
C LYS A 3 5.97 -44.50 -17.70
N GLU A 4 5.26 -44.97 -18.70
CA GLU A 4 3.83 -45.34 -18.59
C GLU A 4 2.97 -44.22 -17.95
N GLN A 5 3.23 -42.95 -18.31
CA GLN A 5 2.55 -41.78 -17.74
C GLN A 5 2.78 -41.58 -16.22
N LYS A 6 3.80 -42.20 -15.64
CA LYS A 6 4.21 -42.03 -14.22
C LYS A 6 5.59 -41.39 -14.15
N LEU A 7 5.83 -40.66 -13.09
CA LEU A 7 7.10 -39.99 -12.85
C LEU A 7 8.06 -40.93 -12.13
N TYR A 8 9.01 -41.52 -12.89
CA TYR A 8 10.06 -42.35 -12.33
C TYR A 8 11.13 -41.45 -11.68
N LEU A 9 11.24 -41.47 -10.37
CA LEU A 9 12.06 -40.54 -9.61
C LEU A 9 13.21 -41.19 -8.83
N ALA A 10 13.04 -42.43 -8.42
CA ALA A 10 14.01 -43.12 -7.59
C ALA A 10 13.97 -44.63 -7.81
N ARG A 11 15.06 -45.32 -7.44
CA ARG A 11 15.17 -46.77 -7.50
C ARG A 11 15.67 -47.34 -6.16
N ALA A 12 14.89 -48.23 -5.61
CA ALA A 12 15.25 -49.19 -4.58
C ALA A 12 15.52 -50.57 -5.24
N ASP A 13 15.08 -51.67 -4.67
CA ASP A 13 15.02 -52.94 -5.35
C ASP A 13 14.03 -52.93 -6.53
N ARG A 14 13.12 -51.98 -6.54
CA ARG A 14 12.14 -51.66 -7.59
C ARG A 14 12.18 -50.20 -7.99
N GLU A 15 11.59 -49.89 -9.11
CA GLU A 15 11.37 -48.50 -9.53
C GLU A 15 10.31 -47.84 -8.66
N LEU A 16 10.56 -46.59 -8.24
CA LEU A 16 9.64 -45.79 -7.42
C LEU A 16 9.07 -44.65 -8.26
N TYR A 17 7.76 -44.58 -8.27
CA TYR A 17 7.01 -43.64 -9.10
C TYR A 17 6.18 -42.69 -8.23
N LEU A 18 6.23 -41.44 -8.59
CA LEU A 18 5.22 -40.47 -8.15
C LEU A 18 4.07 -40.51 -9.19
N LEU A 19 2.87 -40.77 -8.72
CA LEU A 19 1.68 -40.77 -9.57
C LEU A 19 1.26 -39.32 -9.86
N PRO A 20 1.09 -38.91 -11.13
CA PRO A 20 0.76 -37.53 -11.46
C PRO A 20 -0.53 -37.04 -10.81
N GLN A 21 -1.58 -37.85 -10.76
CA GLN A 21 -2.86 -37.54 -10.13
C GLN A 21 -2.75 -37.35 -8.60
N MET A 22 -1.64 -37.82 -7.99
CA MET A 22 -1.35 -37.64 -6.57
C MET A 22 -0.34 -36.52 -6.28
N ALA A 23 0.22 -35.92 -7.32
CA ALA A 23 1.26 -34.90 -7.15
C ALA A 23 0.72 -33.57 -6.56
N ASN A 24 -0.57 -33.25 -6.79
CA ASN A 24 -1.22 -32.08 -6.17
C ASN A 24 -1.58 -32.29 -4.67
N ARG A 25 -1.26 -33.47 -4.10
CA ARG A 25 -1.40 -33.75 -2.65
C ARG A 25 -0.17 -33.29 -1.86
N HIS A 26 0.59 -32.42 -2.48
CA HIS A 26 1.76 -31.75 -1.91
C HIS A 26 2.86 -32.70 -1.45
N GLY A 27 4.03 -32.15 -1.15
CA GLY A 27 5.14 -33.00 -0.72
C GLY A 27 6.20 -32.25 0.09
N LEU A 28 7.10 -33.04 0.65
CA LEU A 28 8.26 -32.61 1.39
C LEU A 28 9.52 -33.23 0.82
N ILE A 29 10.53 -32.41 0.54
CA ILE A 29 11.90 -32.84 0.27
C ILE A 29 12.77 -32.29 1.40
N ALA A 30 13.24 -33.18 2.29
CA ALA A 30 14.02 -32.74 3.44
C ALA A 30 15.38 -33.44 3.52
N GLY A 31 16.34 -32.84 4.22
CA GLY A 31 17.66 -33.44 4.45
C GLY A 31 18.74 -32.39 4.67
N ALA A 32 19.86 -32.80 5.24
CA ALA A 32 21.02 -31.94 5.47
C ALA A 32 21.58 -31.33 4.18
N THR A 33 22.36 -30.28 4.29
CA THR A 33 23.05 -29.64 3.15
C THR A 33 23.97 -30.64 2.44
N GLY A 34 23.97 -30.63 1.11
CA GLY A 34 24.83 -31.50 0.29
C GLY A 34 24.36 -32.95 0.17
N THR A 35 23.18 -33.35 0.68
CA THR A 35 22.67 -34.72 0.63
C THR A 35 21.93 -35.09 -0.66
N GLY A 36 21.59 -34.11 -1.51
CA GLY A 36 20.96 -34.35 -2.81
C GLY A 36 19.58 -33.73 -3.02
N LYS A 37 19.09 -32.87 -2.09
CA LYS A 37 17.79 -32.20 -2.21
C LYS A 37 17.59 -31.47 -3.54
N THR A 38 18.57 -30.64 -3.96
CA THR A 38 18.52 -29.89 -5.22
C THR A 38 18.41 -30.83 -6.42
N ILE A 39 19.12 -31.97 -6.40
CA ILE A 39 19.04 -32.97 -7.48
C ILE A 39 17.64 -33.61 -7.51
N THR A 40 17.09 -33.98 -6.38
CA THR A 40 15.71 -34.48 -6.31
C THR A 40 14.72 -33.48 -6.90
N MET A 41 14.83 -32.20 -6.51
CA MET A 41 13.99 -31.14 -7.04
C MET A 41 14.14 -30.99 -8.57
N LYS A 42 15.37 -31.03 -9.10
CA LYS A 42 15.64 -31.00 -10.55
C LYS A 42 14.98 -32.17 -11.26
N VAL A 43 15.22 -33.40 -10.79
CA VAL A 43 14.65 -34.62 -11.38
C VAL A 43 13.13 -34.59 -11.39
N MET A 44 12.51 -34.11 -10.32
CA MET A 44 11.06 -33.93 -10.27
C MET A 44 10.58 -32.87 -11.26
N ALA A 45 11.23 -31.71 -11.31
CA ALA A 45 10.89 -30.62 -12.20
C ALA A 45 11.02 -31.01 -13.68
N GLU A 46 12.11 -31.69 -14.04
CA GLU A 46 12.32 -32.27 -15.37
C GLU A 46 11.21 -33.24 -15.75
N SER A 47 10.84 -34.14 -14.83
CA SER A 47 9.81 -35.12 -15.04
C SER A 47 8.42 -34.49 -15.21
N PHE A 48 8.08 -33.47 -14.44
CA PHE A 48 6.85 -32.72 -14.62
C PHE A 48 6.83 -31.94 -15.94
N SER A 49 7.93 -31.26 -16.28
CA SER A 49 8.07 -30.56 -17.56
C SER A 49 7.82 -31.51 -18.75
N GLU A 50 8.41 -32.71 -18.75
CA GLU A 50 8.18 -33.77 -19.75
C GLU A 50 6.70 -34.13 -19.90
N MET A 51 5.95 -34.10 -18.80
CA MET A 51 4.52 -34.40 -18.82
C MET A 51 3.66 -33.21 -19.25
N GLY A 52 4.26 -32.10 -19.62
CA GLY A 52 3.55 -30.86 -19.97
C GLY A 52 2.99 -30.13 -18.75
N VAL A 53 3.55 -30.37 -17.57
CA VAL A 53 3.18 -29.68 -16.34
C VAL A 53 4.20 -28.56 -16.05
N PRO A 54 3.78 -27.30 -16.07
CA PRO A 54 4.64 -26.19 -15.68
C PRO A 54 5.11 -26.30 -14.23
N VAL A 55 6.32 -25.83 -13.99
CA VAL A 55 6.96 -25.88 -12.67
C VAL A 55 7.45 -24.51 -12.28
N PHE A 56 7.34 -24.18 -11.00
CA PHE A 56 8.00 -23.04 -10.39
C PHE A 56 9.04 -23.51 -9.38
N LEU A 57 10.22 -22.87 -9.42
CA LEU A 57 11.34 -23.12 -8.53
C LEU A 57 11.89 -21.81 -7.99
N SER A 58 12.09 -21.69 -6.69
CA SER A 58 12.89 -20.59 -6.13
C SER A 58 14.36 -21.00 -6.07
N ASP A 59 15.23 -20.26 -6.74
CA ASP A 59 16.67 -20.53 -6.80
C ASP A 59 17.45 -19.67 -5.80
N VAL A 60 17.65 -20.24 -4.64
CA VAL A 60 18.36 -19.55 -3.54
C VAL A 60 19.88 -19.59 -3.72
N LYS A 61 20.40 -20.61 -4.42
CA LYS A 61 21.85 -20.85 -4.58
C LYS A 61 22.38 -20.42 -5.93
N GLY A 62 21.52 -20.23 -6.93
CA GLY A 62 21.90 -19.93 -8.31
C GLY A 62 22.34 -21.14 -9.11
N ASP A 63 22.05 -22.38 -8.63
CA ASP A 63 22.48 -23.64 -9.25
C ASP A 63 21.40 -24.27 -10.14
N LEU A 64 20.20 -23.71 -10.16
CA LEU A 64 19.09 -24.25 -10.98
C LEU A 64 19.10 -23.76 -12.43
N SER A 65 19.85 -22.71 -12.73
CA SER A 65 19.94 -22.17 -14.11
C SER A 65 20.44 -23.24 -15.13
N GLY A 66 21.24 -24.21 -14.68
CA GLY A 66 21.67 -25.31 -15.52
C GLY A 66 20.57 -26.18 -16.10
N MET A 67 19.32 -26.07 -15.59
CA MET A 67 18.20 -26.81 -16.17
C MET A 67 17.89 -26.44 -17.62
N CYS A 68 18.31 -25.27 -18.07
CA CYS A 68 18.12 -24.81 -19.45
C CYS A 68 19.08 -25.46 -20.45
N VAL A 69 20.14 -26.11 -20.01
CA VAL A 69 21.15 -26.72 -20.88
C VAL A 69 21.34 -28.21 -20.60
N PRO A 70 21.81 -29.00 -21.59
CA PRO A 70 22.09 -30.41 -21.38
C PRO A 70 23.14 -30.64 -20.29
N GLY A 71 22.96 -31.69 -19.52
CA GLY A 71 23.95 -32.18 -18.58
C GLY A 71 25.26 -32.61 -19.25
N ALA A 72 26.33 -32.70 -18.46
CA ALA A 72 27.62 -33.13 -18.92
C ALA A 72 27.80 -34.64 -18.71
N ASP A 73 28.33 -35.30 -19.72
CA ASP A 73 28.73 -36.71 -19.62
C ASP A 73 29.97 -36.81 -18.73
N SER A 74 29.86 -37.59 -17.67
CA SER A 74 30.97 -37.88 -16.76
C SER A 74 30.98 -39.33 -16.33
N GLU A 75 32.08 -39.83 -15.80
CA GLU A 75 32.18 -41.20 -15.31
C GLU A 75 31.17 -41.52 -14.22
N ASP A 76 30.96 -40.58 -13.28
CA ASP A 76 29.93 -40.70 -12.22
C ASP A 76 28.52 -40.78 -12.82
N MET A 77 28.20 -39.96 -13.81
CA MET A 77 26.91 -39.97 -14.49
C MET A 77 26.69 -41.27 -15.27
N ARG A 78 27.70 -41.79 -15.99
CA ARG A 78 27.61 -43.08 -16.68
C ARG A 78 27.39 -44.20 -15.70
N GLY A 79 28.13 -44.25 -14.58
CA GLY A 79 27.93 -45.27 -13.55
C GLY A 79 26.53 -45.20 -12.91
N ARG A 80 25.96 -44.02 -12.76
CA ARG A 80 24.57 -43.85 -12.29
C ARG A 80 23.58 -44.31 -13.33
N ILE A 81 23.73 -43.92 -14.60
CA ILE A 81 22.85 -44.34 -15.71
C ILE A 81 22.79 -45.86 -15.84
N GLU A 82 23.96 -46.51 -15.79
CA GLU A 82 24.07 -47.99 -15.82
C GLU A 82 23.40 -48.63 -14.60
N ARG A 83 23.71 -48.11 -13.39
CA ARG A 83 23.14 -48.59 -12.11
C ARG A 83 21.61 -48.55 -12.11
N PHE A 84 21.01 -47.55 -12.72
CA PHE A 84 19.56 -47.38 -12.79
C PHE A 84 18.94 -48.11 -13.99
N GLY A 85 19.75 -48.65 -14.90
CA GLY A 85 19.26 -49.29 -16.12
C GLY A 85 18.43 -48.32 -16.98
N LEU A 86 18.91 -47.09 -17.14
CA LEU A 86 18.19 -46.03 -17.87
C LEU A 86 18.44 -46.19 -19.37
N GLU A 87 17.73 -47.11 -20.01
CA GLU A 87 17.78 -47.26 -21.47
C GLU A 87 17.29 -45.99 -22.17
N GLY A 88 18.05 -45.53 -23.17
CA GLY A 88 17.72 -44.33 -23.94
C GLY A 88 17.91 -43.01 -23.18
N PHE A 89 18.62 -43.02 -22.05
CA PHE A 89 18.96 -41.77 -21.35
C PHE A 89 19.77 -40.83 -22.24
N SER A 90 19.36 -39.59 -22.31
CA SER A 90 20.08 -38.55 -23.03
C SER A 90 20.15 -37.26 -22.19
N PHE A 91 21.28 -36.59 -22.22
CA PHE A 91 21.39 -35.26 -21.65
C PHE A 91 20.63 -34.26 -22.52
N LYS A 92 19.80 -33.44 -21.91
CA LYS A 92 19.03 -32.39 -22.58
C LYS A 92 18.71 -31.24 -21.64
N GLY A 93 18.52 -30.06 -22.22
CA GLY A 93 17.97 -28.91 -21.53
C GLY A 93 16.45 -28.91 -21.58
N TYR A 94 15.85 -28.17 -20.67
CA TYR A 94 14.42 -28.00 -20.53
C TYR A 94 13.97 -26.58 -20.88
N PRO A 95 12.71 -26.36 -21.28
CA PRO A 95 12.17 -25.02 -21.48
C PRO A 95 12.15 -24.28 -20.14
N THR A 96 13.00 -23.27 -20.02
CA THR A 96 13.24 -22.60 -18.75
C THR A 96 13.06 -21.11 -18.92
N ARG A 97 12.34 -20.46 -18.00
CA ARG A 97 12.17 -19.02 -17.86
C ARG A 97 12.80 -18.54 -16.58
N PHE A 98 13.47 -17.40 -16.65
CA PHE A 98 14.15 -16.81 -15.51
C PHE A 98 13.44 -15.55 -15.06
N TRP A 99 13.09 -15.50 -13.80
CA TRP A 99 12.36 -14.41 -13.16
C TRP A 99 13.18 -13.79 -12.04
N ASP A 100 13.05 -12.50 -11.84
CA ASP A 100 13.75 -11.80 -10.77
C ASP A 100 12.92 -10.60 -10.29
N ILE A 101 12.70 -10.50 -8.98
CA ILE A 101 11.99 -9.36 -8.39
C ILE A 101 12.75 -8.05 -8.62
N PHE A 102 14.09 -8.12 -8.68
CA PHE A 102 14.94 -6.94 -8.91
C PHE A 102 15.25 -6.67 -10.39
N GLY A 103 14.84 -7.56 -11.29
CA GLY A 103 15.07 -7.44 -12.73
C GLY A 103 16.52 -7.54 -13.18
N GLU A 104 17.44 -7.93 -12.29
CA GLU A 104 18.90 -8.02 -12.57
C GLU A 104 19.26 -9.31 -13.32
N ASN A 105 18.72 -10.44 -12.85
CA ASN A 105 19.07 -11.79 -13.32
C ASN A 105 17.89 -12.54 -13.94
N GLY A 106 16.83 -11.83 -14.33
CA GLY A 106 15.62 -12.42 -14.88
C GLY A 106 14.65 -11.39 -15.43
N ILE A 107 13.54 -11.89 -15.90
CA ILE A 107 12.36 -11.08 -16.26
C ILE A 107 11.83 -10.46 -14.98
N PRO A 108 11.60 -9.15 -14.92
CA PRO A 108 11.12 -8.50 -13.72
C PRO A 108 9.76 -9.03 -13.25
N VAL A 109 9.65 -9.26 -11.95
CA VAL A 109 8.39 -9.63 -11.30
C VAL A 109 7.93 -8.47 -10.44
N ARG A 110 6.81 -7.89 -10.79
CA ARG A 110 6.18 -6.83 -10.00
C ARG A 110 4.83 -7.29 -9.45
N VAL A 111 4.44 -6.68 -8.35
CA VAL A 111 3.15 -6.89 -7.70
C VAL A 111 2.51 -5.52 -7.49
N THR A 112 1.22 -5.37 -7.73
CA THR A 112 0.57 -4.11 -7.33
C THR A 112 0.33 -4.11 -5.82
N VAL A 113 0.31 -2.93 -5.22
CA VAL A 113 -0.04 -2.76 -3.80
C VAL A 113 -1.43 -3.32 -3.53
N SER A 114 -2.37 -3.12 -4.45
CA SER A 114 -3.73 -3.67 -4.38
C SER A 114 -3.74 -5.20 -4.35
N ASP A 115 -2.96 -5.87 -5.24
CA ASP A 115 -2.89 -7.34 -5.29
C ASP A 115 -2.20 -7.92 -4.05
N MET A 116 -1.19 -7.21 -3.50
CA MET A 116 -0.54 -7.63 -2.25
C MET A 116 -1.52 -7.60 -1.07
N GLY A 117 -2.35 -6.59 -1.01
CA GLY A 117 -3.35 -6.38 0.04
C GLY A 117 -2.77 -5.98 1.40
N PRO A 118 -3.62 -5.46 2.30
CA PRO A 118 -3.17 -4.84 3.55
C PRO A 118 -2.53 -5.83 4.53
N GLN A 119 -3.00 -7.09 4.59
CA GLN A 119 -2.47 -8.09 5.53
C GLN A 119 -1.03 -8.50 5.19
N MET A 120 -0.75 -8.73 3.90
CA MET A 120 0.60 -9.11 3.47
C MET A 120 1.56 -7.93 3.54
N LEU A 121 1.09 -6.73 3.19
CA LEU A 121 1.86 -5.50 3.38
C LEU A 121 2.18 -5.23 4.85
N ALA A 122 1.22 -5.43 5.76
CA ALA A 122 1.47 -5.27 7.19
C ALA A 122 2.57 -6.21 7.68
N ARG A 123 2.61 -7.46 7.18
CA ARG A 123 3.71 -8.39 7.44
C ARG A 123 5.02 -7.92 6.84
N LEU A 124 5.01 -7.55 5.55
CA LEU A 124 6.19 -7.09 4.83
C LEU A 124 6.87 -5.91 5.55
N LEU A 125 6.06 -5.00 6.07
CA LEU A 125 6.47 -3.81 6.79
C LEU A 125 6.65 -4.03 8.30
N ASN A 126 6.47 -5.27 8.79
CA ASN A 126 6.53 -5.63 10.21
C ASN A 126 5.66 -4.73 11.12
N LEU A 127 4.43 -4.45 10.70
CA LEU A 127 3.51 -3.58 11.42
C LEU A 127 2.89 -4.28 12.64
N THR A 128 2.56 -3.49 13.66
CA THR A 128 1.76 -3.96 14.79
C THR A 128 0.29 -4.13 14.39
N GLU A 129 -0.52 -4.85 15.18
CA GLU A 129 -1.96 -5.03 14.92
C GLU A 129 -2.74 -3.71 14.82
N ILE A 130 -2.34 -2.69 15.60
CA ILE A 130 -2.96 -1.35 15.52
C ILE A 130 -2.62 -0.68 14.19
N GLN A 131 -1.38 -0.78 13.72
CA GLN A 131 -0.94 -0.21 12.45
C GLN A 131 -1.55 -0.97 11.26
N GLU A 132 -1.66 -2.30 11.35
CA GLU A 132 -2.37 -3.13 10.37
C GLU A 132 -3.85 -2.71 10.28
N GLY A 133 -4.50 -2.44 11.43
CA GLY A 133 -5.86 -1.89 11.44
C GLY A 133 -5.99 -0.55 10.69
N VAL A 134 -5.02 0.36 10.87
CA VAL A 134 -4.98 1.61 10.11
C VAL A 134 -4.74 1.37 8.62
N LEU A 135 -3.84 0.45 8.27
CA LEU A 135 -3.60 0.08 6.88
C LEU A 135 -4.85 -0.51 6.21
N ASN A 136 -5.61 -1.36 6.91
CA ASN A 136 -6.90 -1.86 6.43
C ASN A 136 -7.89 -0.73 6.14
N ILE A 137 -7.94 0.32 6.97
CA ILE A 137 -8.77 1.50 6.71
C ILE A 137 -8.31 2.23 5.45
N VAL A 138 -7.00 2.38 5.23
CA VAL A 138 -6.45 3.02 4.02
C VAL A 138 -6.89 2.28 2.76
N PHE A 139 -6.80 0.95 2.74
CA PHE A 139 -7.27 0.13 1.61
C PHE A 139 -8.79 0.24 1.43
N LYS A 140 -9.55 0.19 2.53
CA LYS A 140 -11.01 0.33 2.48
C LYS A 140 -11.45 1.66 1.88
N VAL A 141 -10.78 2.75 2.26
CA VAL A 141 -11.04 4.09 1.69
C VAL A 141 -10.65 4.13 0.22
N ALA A 142 -9.53 3.54 -0.18
CA ALA A 142 -9.12 3.45 -1.58
C ALA A 142 -10.16 2.70 -2.42
N ASP A 143 -10.63 1.54 -1.96
CA ASP A 143 -11.66 0.73 -2.64
C ASP A 143 -13.00 1.48 -2.79
N GLU A 144 -13.45 2.16 -1.72
CA GLU A 144 -14.72 2.91 -1.76
C GLU A 144 -14.69 4.10 -2.72
N HIS A 145 -13.49 4.64 -2.97
CA HIS A 145 -13.28 5.73 -3.92
C HIS A 145 -12.76 5.26 -5.28
N ALA A 146 -12.67 3.95 -5.52
CA ALA A 146 -12.14 3.33 -6.74
C ALA A 146 -10.71 3.82 -7.09
N LEU A 147 -9.89 4.13 -6.07
CA LEU A 147 -8.51 4.54 -6.19
C LEU A 147 -7.60 3.32 -6.27
N LYS A 148 -6.94 3.15 -7.40
CA LYS A 148 -6.00 2.04 -7.59
C LYS A 148 -4.71 2.31 -6.82
N LEU A 149 -4.27 1.31 -6.06
CA LEU A 149 -2.97 1.31 -5.38
C LEU A 149 -2.03 0.43 -6.20
N LEU A 150 -1.29 1.01 -7.11
CA LEU A 150 -0.42 0.28 -8.03
C LEU A 150 0.98 0.13 -7.45
N ASP A 151 1.52 1.20 -6.88
CA ASP A 151 2.87 1.26 -6.35
C ASP A 151 2.96 1.94 -4.96
N MET A 152 4.18 2.17 -4.50
CA MET A 152 4.43 2.76 -3.18
C MET A 152 4.09 4.25 -3.11
N LYS A 153 4.13 4.99 -4.24
CA LYS A 153 3.72 6.40 -4.26
C LYS A 153 2.22 6.55 -3.99
N ASP A 154 1.41 5.61 -4.52
CA ASP A 154 -0.03 5.54 -4.27
C ASP A 154 -0.34 5.32 -2.81
N LEU A 155 0.30 4.29 -2.22
CA LEU A 155 0.11 3.97 -0.81
C LEU A 155 0.50 5.13 0.10
N ARG A 156 1.59 5.85 -0.21
CA ARG A 156 1.99 7.05 0.52
C ARG A 156 0.98 8.18 0.41
N ALA A 157 0.49 8.44 -0.81
CA ALA A 157 -0.53 9.46 -1.05
C ALA A 157 -1.82 9.14 -0.29
N MET A 158 -2.25 7.88 -0.30
CA MET A 158 -3.41 7.42 0.46
C MET A 158 -3.21 7.52 1.98
N LEU A 159 -2.04 7.13 2.49
CA LEU A 159 -1.71 7.29 3.91
C LEU A 159 -1.73 8.75 4.33
N GLN A 160 -1.17 9.65 3.50
CA GLN A 160 -1.22 11.09 3.74
C GLN A 160 -2.66 11.61 3.72
N TYR A 161 -3.44 11.24 2.70
CA TYR A 161 -4.83 11.61 2.56
C TYR A 161 -5.68 11.18 3.77
N VAL A 162 -5.54 9.93 4.20
CA VAL A 162 -6.25 9.41 5.39
C VAL A 162 -5.75 10.10 6.66
N GLY A 163 -4.46 10.42 6.75
CA GLY A 163 -3.87 11.14 7.86
C GLY A 163 -4.39 12.58 8.00
N ASP A 164 -4.50 13.30 6.90
CA ASP A 164 -4.97 14.68 6.85
C ASP A 164 -6.47 14.77 7.16
N ASN A 165 -7.24 13.77 6.74
CA ASN A 165 -8.68 13.66 6.96
C ASN A 165 -9.06 12.73 8.13
N ARG A 166 -8.12 12.43 9.04
CA ARG A 166 -8.29 11.44 10.13
C ARG A 166 -9.52 11.63 11.02
N ALA A 167 -9.99 12.86 11.19
CA ALA A 167 -11.16 13.15 12.02
C ALA A 167 -12.44 12.56 11.43
N GLU A 168 -12.57 12.58 10.11
CA GLU A 168 -13.68 11.98 9.38
C GLU A 168 -13.60 10.46 9.43
N PHE A 169 -12.45 9.90 9.06
CA PHE A 169 -12.25 8.45 9.02
C PHE A 169 -12.29 7.79 10.39
N THR A 170 -11.84 8.48 11.46
CA THR A 170 -12.03 7.99 12.84
C THR A 170 -13.49 7.82 13.20
N THR A 171 -14.37 8.70 12.73
CA THR A 171 -15.81 8.60 12.98
C THR A 171 -16.46 7.45 12.21
N LEU A 172 -15.98 7.17 10.99
CA LEU A 172 -16.55 6.15 10.10
C LEU A 172 -16.02 4.74 10.38
N TYR A 173 -14.72 4.60 10.62
CA TYR A 173 -14.03 3.30 10.65
C TYR A 173 -13.30 3.00 11.96
N GLY A 174 -13.24 3.94 12.89
CA GLY A 174 -12.52 3.78 14.15
C GLY A 174 -11.23 4.60 14.23
N ASN A 175 -10.45 4.38 15.28
CA ASN A 175 -9.33 5.27 15.60
C ASN A 175 -8.20 5.23 14.56
N VAL A 176 -7.98 6.36 13.88
CA VAL A 176 -6.83 6.61 13.00
C VAL A 176 -5.89 7.59 13.68
N SER A 177 -4.79 7.10 14.25
CA SER A 177 -3.82 7.95 14.93
C SER A 177 -2.72 8.45 13.99
N ALA A 178 -2.30 9.72 14.15
CA ALA A 178 -1.16 10.27 13.42
C ALA A 178 0.14 9.50 13.71
N ALA A 179 0.27 8.94 14.91
CA ALA A 179 1.43 8.11 15.28
C ALA A 179 1.50 6.82 14.47
N SER A 180 0.35 6.16 14.22
CA SER A 180 0.28 4.95 13.39
C SER A 180 0.57 5.27 11.93
N ILE A 181 0.00 6.33 11.37
CA ILE A 181 0.30 6.80 10.00
C ILE A 181 1.81 7.04 9.84
N GLY A 182 2.41 7.82 10.73
CA GLY A 182 3.85 8.12 10.69
C GLY A 182 4.73 6.87 10.89
N ALA A 183 4.27 5.88 11.65
CA ALA A 183 5.00 4.61 11.80
C ALA A 183 4.96 3.78 10.50
N ILE A 184 3.80 3.69 9.84
CA ILE A 184 3.66 3.01 8.55
C ILE A 184 4.52 3.71 7.48
N GLN A 185 4.50 5.03 7.39
CA GLN A 185 5.32 5.79 6.45
C GLN A 185 6.83 5.55 6.64
N ARG A 186 7.31 5.47 7.90
CA ARG A 186 8.70 5.13 8.18
C ARG A 186 9.06 3.70 7.79
N ALA A 187 8.14 2.76 8.01
CA ALA A 187 8.35 1.37 7.60
C ALA A 187 8.40 1.23 6.07
N LEU A 188 7.57 1.97 5.34
CA LEU A 188 7.62 2.05 3.88
C LEU A 188 8.97 2.59 3.40
N LEU A 189 9.46 3.68 3.99
CA LEU A 189 10.75 4.28 3.62
C LEU A 189 11.91 3.30 3.86
N ALA A 190 11.89 2.57 4.98
CA ALA A 190 12.90 1.56 5.28
C ALA A 190 12.85 0.41 4.24
N PHE A 191 11.65 -0.08 3.92
CA PHE A 191 11.46 -1.13 2.91
C PHE A 191 12.00 -0.71 1.53
N GLU A 192 11.67 0.48 1.05
CA GLU A 192 12.16 0.99 -0.25
C GLU A 192 13.68 1.12 -0.30
N SER A 193 14.30 1.49 0.83
CA SER A 193 15.76 1.59 0.93
C SER A 193 16.45 0.22 0.87
N GLU A 194 15.80 -0.85 1.35
CA GLU A 194 16.37 -2.20 1.41
C GLU A 194 16.05 -3.03 0.16
N SER A 195 14.82 -2.94 -0.35
CA SER A 195 14.29 -3.87 -1.35
C SER A 195 14.24 -3.32 -2.77
N GLY A 196 14.60 -2.04 -2.95
CA GLY A 196 14.48 -1.37 -4.25
C GLY A 196 13.07 -0.90 -4.55
N GLN A 197 12.97 0.09 -5.43
CA GLN A 197 11.70 0.72 -5.81
C GLN A 197 10.86 -0.14 -6.75
N ASP A 198 11.45 -1.19 -7.35
CA ASP A 198 10.91 -1.91 -8.51
C ASP A 198 10.03 -3.13 -8.15
N PHE A 199 9.87 -3.44 -6.86
CA PHE A 199 9.05 -4.58 -6.43
C PHE A 199 7.55 -4.34 -6.63
N PHE A 200 7.10 -3.09 -6.38
CA PHE A 200 5.71 -2.70 -6.58
C PHE A 200 5.53 -1.86 -7.84
N GLY A 201 4.52 -2.19 -8.63
CA GLY A 201 4.17 -1.43 -9.84
C GLY A 201 3.52 -2.27 -10.92
N GLU A 202 3.33 -1.66 -12.07
CA GLU A 202 2.79 -2.31 -13.26
C GLU A 202 3.87 -2.49 -14.35
N PRO A 203 3.71 -3.49 -15.24
CA PRO A 203 2.67 -4.51 -15.20
C PRO A 203 2.89 -5.51 -14.06
N GLY A 204 1.85 -5.77 -13.25
CA GLY A 204 1.87 -6.80 -12.22
C GLY A 204 1.91 -8.19 -12.84
N LEU A 205 2.55 -9.15 -12.16
CA LEU A 205 2.64 -10.53 -12.62
C LEU A 205 1.26 -11.16 -12.73
N ASP A 206 0.92 -11.66 -13.91
CA ASP A 206 -0.18 -12.61 -14.06
C ASP A 206 0.35 -14.01 -13.82
N ILE A 207 -0.03 -14.63 -12.72
CA ILE A 207 0.43 -15.97 -12.34
C ILE A 207 0.12 -17.04 -13.41
N ARG A 208 -0.87 -16.79 -14.29
CA ARG A 208 -1.22 -17.70 -15.41
C ARG A 208 -0.13 -17.74 -16.48
N ASP A 209 0.72 -16.72 -16.58
CA ASP A 209 1.84 -16.70 -17.52
C ASP A 209 2.90 -17.74 -17.16
N TRP A 210 2.95 -18.18 -15.91
CA TRP A 210 3.81 -19.29 -15.48
C TRP A 210 3.24 -20.67 -15.80
N MET A 211 1.97 -20.75 -16.20
CA MET A 211 1.26 -22.02 -16.44
C MET A 211 1.30 -22.45 -17.93
N ARG A 212 2.33 -22.02 -18.67
CA ARG A 212 2.45 -22.29 -20.09
C ARG A 212 3.34 -23.50 -20.38
N SER A 213 3.17 -24.07 -21.57
CA SER A 213 4.02 -25.11 -22.13
C SER A 213 4.72 -24.60 -23.39
N ASP A 214 5.84 -25.23 -23.74
CA ASP A 214 6.57 -24.96 -24.99
C ASP A 214 5.88 -25.56 -26.22
N PHE A 215 6.50 -25.41 -27.40
CA PHE A 215 5.98 -25.93 -28.67
C PHE A 215 5.92 -27.46 -28.73
N ASP A 216 6.78 -28.13 -27.96
CA ASP A 216 6.82 -29.57 -27.87
C ASP A 216 5.83 -30.13 -26.84
N GLY A 217 5.07 -29.25 -26.19
CA GLY A 217 4.10 -29.59 -25.16
C GLY A 217 4.72 -29.81 -23.77
N ARG A 218 6.02 -29.51 -23.58
CA ARG A 218 6.66 -29.59 -22.26
C ARG A 218 6.30 -28.36 -21.42
N GLY A 219 6.04 -28.55 -20.13
CA GLY A 219 5.77 -27.46 -19.21
C GLY A 219 7.02 -26.57 -19.01
N PHE A 220 6.84 -25.26 -19.03
CA PHE A 220 7.95 -24.36 -18.69
C PHE A 220 8.38 -24.54 -17.24
N ILE A 221 9.69 -24.50 -17.01
CA ILE A 221 10.31 -24.44 -15.69
C ILE A 221 10.61 -22.98 -15.39
N ASN A 222 9.79 -22.39 -14.52
CA ASN A 222 9.95 -21.00 -14.09
C ASN A 222 10.90 -20.95 -12.89
N ILE A 223 12.04 -20.32 -13.03
CA ILE A 223 13.07 -20.19 -11.99
C ILE A 223 13.08 -18.75 -11.52
N LEU A 224 12.76 -18.53 -10.24
CA LEU A 224 12.89 -17.24 -9.57
C LEU A 224 14.30 -17.10 -8.98
N SER A 225 15.07 -16.12 -9.43
CA SER A 225 16.33 -15.74 -8.81
C SER A 225 16.07 -15.23 -7.39
N SER A 226 16.50 -16.00 -6.40
CA SER A 226 16.21 -15.73 -4.98
C SER A 226 17.49 -15.50 -4.16
N GLN A 227 18.65 -15.41 -4.80
CA GLN A 227 19.94 -15.21 -4.12
C GLN A 227 19.99 -13.90 -3.33
N ARG A 228 19.49 -12.82 -3.90
CA ARG A 228 19.37 -11.54 -3.20
C ARG A 228 18.17 -11.51 -2.24
N LEU A 229 17.06 -12.12 -2.63
CA LEU A 229 15.84 -12.20 -1.83
C LEU A 229 16.03 -12.88 -0.48
N ILE A 230 16.87 -13.91 -0.40
CA ILE A 230 17.09 -14.64 0.86
C ILE A 230 17.79 -13.78 1.92
N THR A 231 18.46 -12.70 1.52
CA THR A 231 19.04 -11.74 2.47
C THR A 231 17.97 -10.93 3.19
N SER A 232 16.73 -10.91 2.65
CA SER A 232 15.54 -10.30 3.24
C SER A 232 14.44 -11.35 3.43
N PRO A 233 14.52 -12.23 4.46
CA PRO A 233 13.62 -13.38 4.63
C PRO A 233 12.14 -13.00 4.68
N THR A 234 11.82 -11.82 5.21
CA THR A 234 10.44 -11.33 5.27
C THR A 234 9.89 -11.04 3.87
N VAL A 235 10.69 -10.43 2.98
CA VAL A 235 10.30 -10.15 1.59
C VAL A 235 10.08 -11.47 0.85
N TYR A 236 11.05 -12.39 0.94
CA TYR A 236 10.96 -13.72 0.33
C TYR A 236 9.70 -14.46 0.75
N ALA A 237 9.49 -14.60 2.07
CA ALA A 237 8.34 -15.31 2.60
C ALA A 237 7.00 -14.64 2.24
N THR A 238 6.94 -13.31 2.23
CA THR A 238 5.72 -12.58 1.88
C THR A 238 5.40 -12.73 0.39
N PHE A 239 6.41 -12.67 -0.48
CA PHE A 239 6.23 -12.90 -1.91
C PHE A 239 5.70 -14.32 -2.21
N LEU A 240 6.30 -15.35 -1.61
CA LEU A 240 5.85 -16.72 -1.79
C LEU A 240 4.41 -16.91 -1.29
N LEU A 241 4.06 -16.28 -0.17
CA LEU A 241 2.70 -16.36 0.36
C LEU A 241 1.70 -15.62 -0.52
N TRP A 242 2.06 -14.42 -1.01
CA TRP A 242 1.24 -13.69 -1.98
C TRP A 242 0.97 -14.55 -3.21
N MET A 243 2.00 -15.15 -3.79
CA MET A 243 1.89 -16.01 -4.96
C MET A 243 0.94 -17.19 -4.74
N LEU A 244 1.03 -17.87 -3.58
CA LEU A 244 0.11 -18.95 -3.22
C LEU A 244 -1.34 -18.46 -3.08
N SER A 245 -1.54 -17.25 -2.51
CA SER A 245 -2.86 -16.66 -2.37
C SER A 245 -3.44 -16.26 -3.73
N GLU A 246 -2.62 -15.72 -4.61
CA GLU A 246 -2.97 -15.36 -5.98
C GLU A 246 -3.44 -16.57 -6.78
N LEU A 247 -2.74 -17.70 -6.67
CA LEU A 247 -3.17 -18.95 -7.27
C LEU A 247 -4.53 -19.43 -6.74
N GLN A 248 -4.75 -19.30 -5.43
CA GLN A 248 -6.01 -19.68 -4.81
C GLN A 248 -7.17 -18.81 -5.33
N GLU A 249 -6.96 -17.53 -5.51
CA GLU A 249 -7.98 -16.57 -5.92
C GLU A 249 -8.27 -16.65 -7.42
N LYS A 250 -7.23 -16.66 -8.26
CA LYS A 250 -7.38 -16.57 -9.73
C LYS A 250 -7.69 -17.88 -10.42
N LEU A 251 -7.34 -19.03 -9.83
CA LEU A 251 -7.60 -20.30 -10.47
C LEU A 251 -8.99 -20.86 -10.14
N PRO A 252 -9.73 -21.39 -11.14
CA PRO A 252 -10.97 -22.10 -10.89
C PRO A 252 -10.72 -23.46 -10.24
N GLU A 253 -11.69 -23.95 -9.49
CA GLU A 253 -11.67 -25.32 -9.00
C GLU A 253 -11.86 -26.31 -10.17
N VAL A 254 -11.06 -27.39 -10.16
CA VAL A 254 -11.00 -28.35 -11.28
C VAL A 254 -11.21 -29.81 -10.85
N GLY A 255 -11.35 -30.06 -9.54
CA GLY A 255 -11.50 -31.42 -9.02
C GLY A 255 -10.21 -32.25 -9.16
N ASP A 256 -10.37 -33.55 -9.21
CA ASP A 256 -9.26 -34.50 -9.38
C ASP A 256 -8.89 -34.61 -10.87
N LEU A 257 -7.67 -34.21 -11.21
CA LEU A 257 -7.11 -34.25 -12.55
C LEU A 257 -6.13 -35.42 -12.68
N ASP A 258 -5.96 -35.95 -13.89
CA ASP A 258 -4.96 -37.00 -14.19
C ASP A 258 -3.52 -36.50 -13.94
N ARG A 259 -3.29 -35.20 -14.05
CA ARG A 259 -2.01 -34.52 -13.75
C ARG A 259 -2.27 -33.12 -13.19
N PRO A 260 -1.35 -32.58 -12.37
CA PRO A 260 -1.49 -31.23 -11.86
C PRO A 260 -1.41 -30.19 -12.98
N ARG A 261 -2.02 -29.03 -12.73
CA ARG A 261 -1.92 -27.85 -13.62
C ARG A 261 -0.57 -27.17 -13.49
N MET A 262 0.02 -27.19 -12.29
CA MET A 262 1.32 -26.62 -12.00
C MET A 262 1.88 -27.19 -10.70
N ILE A 263 3.20 -27.24 -10.59
CA ILE A 263 3.92 -27.63 -9.36
C ILE A 263 4.82 -26.48 -8.90
N PHE A 264 4.78 -26.22 -7.60
CA PHE A 264 5.62 -25.25 -6.93
C PHE A 264 6.61 -25.93 -5.99
N PHE A 265 7.89 -25.59 -6.12
CA PHE A 265 8.93 -25.99 -5.17
C PHE A 265 9.42 -24.74 -4.44
N PHE A 266 9.27 -24.73 -3.13
CA PHE A 266 9.75 -23.68 -2.26
C PHE A 266 11.00 -24.15 -1.53
N ASP A 267 12.17 -23.70 -2.02
CA ASP A 267 13.44 -23.96 -1.33
C ASP A 267 13.55 -23.10 -0.07
N GLU A 268 14.29 -23.62 0.92
CA GLU A 268 14.43 -23.03 2.26
C GLU A 268 13.07 -22.66 2.89
N ALA A 269 12.11 -23.57 2.77
CA ALA A 269 10.72 -23.35 3.19
C ALA A 269 10.55 -22.93 4.66
N HIS A 270 11.57 -23.19 5.51
CA HIS A 270 11.57 -22.73 6.90
C HIS A 270 11.43 -21.21 7.04
N LEU A 271 11.86 -20.42 6.04
CA LEU A 271 11.73 -18.96 6.03
C LEU A 271 10.28 -18.48 6.02
N LEU A 272 9.36 -19.28 5.49
CA LEU A 272 7.92 -18.96 5.54
C LEU A 272 7.39 -18.93 6.98
N PHE A 273 8.00 -19.71 7.87
CA PHE A 273 7.53 -19.95 9.23
C PHE A 273 8.36 -19.25 10.29
N THR A 274 9.59 -18.85 9.98
CA THR A 274 10.49 -18.18 10.94
C THR A 274 9.90 -16.84 11.36
N GLY A 275 9.63 -16.67 12.65
CA GLY A 275 9.01 -15.46 13.20
C GLY A 275 7.54 -15.24 12.78
N ALA A 276 6.93 -16.21 12.11
CA ALA A 276 5.56 -16.11 11.65
C ALA A 276 4.55 -16.09 12.82
N ARG A 277 3.59 -15.17 12.80
CA ARG A 277 2.47 -15.17 13.74
C ARG A 277 1.57 -16.38 13.48
N LYS A 278 0.93 -16.89 14.53
CA LYS A 278 0.03 -18.06 14.44
C LYS A 278 -1.06 -17.91 13.35
N ALA A 279 -1.64 -16.73 13.24
CA ALA A 279 -2.65 -16.44 12.21
C ALA A 279 -2.11 -16.64 10.79
N LEU A 280 -0.85 -16.29 10.54
CA LEU A 280 -0.20 -16.49 9.26
C LEU A 280 0.05 -17.96 8.95
N VAL A 281 0.54 -18.74 9.93
CA VAL A 281 0.70 -20.19 9.76
C VAL A 281 -0.64 -20.83 9.40
N GLN A 282 -1.72 -20.43 10.08
CA GLN A 282 -3.08 -20.89 9.75
C GLN A 282 -3.51 -20.50 8.33
N LYS A 283 -3.16 -19.29 7.87
CA LYS A 283 -3.44 -18.87 6.48
C LYS A 283 -2.67 -19.73 5.48
N ILE A 284 -1.39 -20.02 5.72
CA ILE A 284 -0.60 -20.93 4.87
C ILE A 284 -1.24 -22.32 4.83
N VAL A 285 -1.61 -22.89 5.98
CA VAL A 285 -2.31 -24.20 6.04
C VAL A 285 -3.60 -24.16 5.23
N GLN A 286 -4.39 -23.10 5.35
CA GLN A 286 -5.63 -22.94 4.62
C GLN A 286 -5.39 -22.88 3.11
N VAL A 287 -4.43 -22.04 2.67
CA VAL A 287 -4.11 -21.90 1.24
C VAL A 287 -3.60 -23.22 0.67
N VAL A 288 -2.66 -23.90 1.37
CA VAL A 288 -2.14 -25.21 0.94
C VAL A 288 -3.26 -26.25 0.81
N LYS A 289 -4.22 -26.27 1.73
CA LYS A 289 -5.39 -27.17 1.63
C LYS A 289 -6.27 -26.86 0.42
N LEU A 290 -6.54 -25.59 0.16
CA LEU A 290 -7.49 -25.17 -0.88
C LEU A 290 -6.88 -25.23 -2.28
N ILE A 291 -5.59 -24.95 -2.44
CA ILE A 291 -4.94 -24.91 -3.74
C ILE A 291 -4.89 -26.28 -4.44
N ARG A 292 -5.02 -27.35 -3.68
CA ARG A 292 -5.17 -28.70 -4.21
C ARG A 292 -6.39 -28.81 -5.14
N SER A 293 -7.55 -28.25 -4.75
CA SER A 293 -8.76 -28.28 -5.58
C SER A 293 -8.63 -27.48 -6.88
N LYS A 294 -7.59 -26.60 -6.95
CA LYS A 294 -7.21 -25.85 -8.15
C LYS A 294 -6.25 -26.64 -9.07
N GLY A 295 -5.89 -27.85 -8.68
CA GLY A 295 -4.96 -28.71 -9.42
C GLY A 295 -3.50 -28.34 -9.25
N VAL A 296 -3.13 -27.60 -8.21
CA VAL A 296 -1.76 -27.16 -7.96
C VAL A 296 -1.12 -27.98 -6.85
N GLY A 297 0.10 -28.46 -7.09
CA GLY A 297 0.94 -29.15 -6.11
C GLY A 297 2.01 -28.23 -5.53
N VAL A 298 2.24 -28.32 -4.22
CA VAL A 298 3.28 -27.55 -3.50
C VAL A 298 4.23 -28.52 -2.82
N TYR A 299 5.52 -28.34 -3.08
CA TYR A 299 6.59 -29.12 -2.46
C TYR A 299 7.48 -28.19 -1.66
N PHE A 300 7.53 -28.40 -0.36
CA PHE A 300 8.45 -27.67 0.51
C PHE A 300 9.80 -28.39 0.54
N VAL A 301 10.87 -27.61 0.39
CA VAL A 301 12.24 -28.10 0.49
C VAL A 301 12.87 -27.46 1.73
N SER A 302 13.37 -28.28 2.66
CA SER A 302 13.94 -27.80 3.93
C SER A 302 15.10 -28.66 4.39
N GLN A 303 15.87 -28.16 5.36
CA GLN A 303 16.98 -28.91 5.94
C GLN A 303 16.50 -30.01 6.91
N SER A 304 15.38 -29.77 7.60
CA SER A 304 14.77 -30.73 8.50
C SER A 304 13.24 -30.63 8.43
N PRO A 305 12.50 -31.75 8.55
CA PRO A 305 11.05 -31.68 8.71
C PRO A 305 10.59 -30.84 9.91
N SER A 306 11.41 -30.80 10.99
CA SER A 306 11.09 -30.03 12.20
C SER A 306 11.08 -28.52 12.00
N ASP A 307 11.58 -28.02 10.86
CA ASP A 307 11.56 -26.61 10.51
C ASP A 307 10.19 -26.14 10.03
N ILE A 308 9.29 -27.07 9.77
CA ILE A 308 7.95 -26.84 9.25
C ILE A 308 6.93 -27.19 10.33
N PRO A 309 5.95 -26.33 10.63
CA PRO A 309 4.90 -26.61 11.60
C PRO A 309 4.12 -27.90 11.30
N ASP A 310 3.79 -28.68 12.32
CA ASP A 310 3.09 -29.96 12.19
C ASP A 310 1.77 -29.85 11.41
N GLU A 311 1.05 -28.75 11.57
CA GLU A 311 -0.21 -28.48 10.85
C GLU A 311 -0.01 -28.39 9.33
N VAL A 312 1.15 -27.90 8.89
CA VAL A 312 1.56 -27.86 7.48
C VAL A 312 2.10 -29.20 7.04
N LEU A 313 2.98 -29.83 7.83
CA LEU A 313 3.54 -31.16 7.55
C LEU A 313 2.45 -32.22 7.32
N ALA A 314 1.32 -32.10 8.00
CA ALA A 314 0.16 -32.98 7.84
C ALA A 314 -0.49 -32.89 6.43
N GLN A 315 -0.20 -31.82 5.66
CA GLN A 315 -0.69 -31.67 4.29
C GLN A 315 0.30 -32.22 3.24
N LEU A 316 1.56 -32.51 3.64
CA LEU A 316 2.65 -32.90 2.74
C LEU A 316 2.75 -34.43 2.67
N SER A 317 1.96 -35.02 1.78
CA SER A 317 1.77 -36.47 1.75
C SER A 317 2.88 -37.22 0.99
N ASN A 318 3.45 -36.60 -0.06
CA ASN A 318 4.57 -37.18 -0.82
C ASN A 318 5.89 -36.80 -0.17
N ARG A 319 6.70 -37.77 0.24
CA ARG A 319 7.90 -37.49 1.03
C ARG A 319 9.15 -38.09 0.45
N VAL A 320 10.19 -37.23 0.34
CA VAL A 320 11.56 -37.60 0.04
C VAL A 320 12.45 -37.06 1.13
N GLN A 321 13.02 -37.93 1.93
CA GLN A 321 13.86 -37.58 3.07
C GLN A 321 15.29 -38.04 2.81
N HIS A 322 16.17 -37.10 2.54
CA HIS A 322 17.62 -37.32 2.46
C HIS A 322 18.24 -37.41 3.85
N ALA A 323 19.51 -37.75 3.91
CA ALA A 323 20.22 -37.94 5.17
C ALA A 323 20.06 -36.76 6.13
N LEU A 324 19.83 -37.09 7.38
CA LEU A 324 20.01 -36.19 8.52
C LEU A 324 21.23 -36.64 9.32
N ARG A 325 21.99 -35.68 9.81
CA ARG A 325 23.12 -35.94 10.71
C ARG A 325 22.73 -35.43 12.10
N ALA A 326 23.00 -36.21 13.13
CA ALA A 326 22.64 -35.84 14.46
C ALA A 326 23.84 -36.02 15.39
N TYR A 327 24.30 -34.92 15.95
CA TYR A 327 25.42 -34.85 16.88
C TYR A 327 24.97 -34.43 18.30
N THR A 328 23.75 -33.89 18.40
CA THR A 328 23.17 -33.41 19.65
C THR A 328 21.85 -34.13 19.98
N PRO A 329 21.44 -34.17 21.28
CA PRO A 329 20.14 -34.72 21.64
C PRO A 329 18.95 -34.09 20.96
N ALA A 330 19.01 -32.78 20.63
CA ALA A 330 17.97 -32.07 19.91
C ALA A 330 17.87 -32.56 18.46
N GLU A 331 19.00 -32.71 17.76
CA GLU A 331 19.05 -33.26 16.40
C GLU A 331 18.59 -34.73 16.35
N MET A 332 18.95 -35.55 17.37
CA MET A 332 18.42 -36.92 17.51
C MET A 332 16.90 -36.96 17.68
N LYS A 333 16.32 -35.96 18.36
CA LYS A 333 14.86 -35.83 18.46
C LYS A 333 14.25 -35.52 17.08
N ALA A 334 14.87 -34.64 16.28
CA ALA A 334 14.44 -34.33 14.93
C ALA A 334 14.52 -35.56 14.01
N VAL A 335 15.62 -36.33 14.07
CA VAL A 335 15.75 -37.61 13.33
C VAL A 335 14.66 -38.61 13.69
N ARG A 336 14.35 -38.79 14.97
CA ARG A 336 13.25 -39.66 15.41
C ARG A 336 11.90 -39.19 14.88
N ALA A 337 11.62 -37.89 14.96
CA ALA A 337 10.38 -37.32 14.46
C ALA A 337 10.26 -37.54 12.93
N ALA A 338 11.34 -37.31 12.19
CA ALA A 338 11.38 -37.57 10.73
C ALA A 338 11.14 -39.05 10.40
N ALA A 339 11.79 -39.95 11.11
CA ALA A 339 11.63 -41.40 10.91
C ALA A 339 10.22 -41.90 11.24
N SER A 340 9.63 -41.42 12.35
CA SER A 340 8.27 -41.80 12.76
C SER A 340 7.15 -41.27 11.84
N ALA A 341 7.46 -40.34 10.98
CA ALA A 341 6.50 -39.79 10.02
C ALA A 341 6.28 -40.66 8.77
N PHE A 342 7.01 -41.78 8.66
CA PHE A 342 6.89 -42.75 7.57
C PHE A 342 6.10 -43.98 8.00
N ARG A 343 5.44 -44.60 7.02
CA ARG A 343 4.91 -45.95 7.19
C ARG A 343 6.08 -46.93 7.21
N THR A 344 6.28 -47.60 8.37
CA THR A 344 7.43 -48.44 8.68
C THR A 344 7.64 -49.55 7.63
N ASN A 345 8.89 -49.74 7.22
CA ASN A 345 9.33 -50.88 6.43
C ASN A 345 9.95 -51.91 7.40
N PRO A 346 9.45 -53.17 7.42
CA PRO A 346 10.00 -54.19 8.33
C PRO A 346 11.42 -54.64 7.94
N ALA A 347 11.91 -54.31 6.75
CA ALA A 347 13.21 -54.73 6.24
C ALA A 347 14.40 -53.97 6.85
N PHE A 348 14.16 -52.76 7.46
CA PHE A 348 15.21 -51.96 8.06
C PHE A 348 14.68 -51.02 9.15
N ASP A 349 15.59 -50.58 10.03
CA ASP A 349 15.29 -49.51 10.96
C ASP A 349 15.34 -48.15 10.23
N THR A 350 14.22 -47.43 10.25
CA THR A 350 14.08 -46.18 9.52
C THR A 350 14.99 -45.08 10.10
N GLN A 351 15.17 -45.04 11.43
CA GLN A 351 16.00 -44.02 12.08
C GLN A 351 17.50 -44.24 11.79
N GLU A 352 17.97 -45.49 11.94
CA GLU A 352 19.35 -45.85 11.64
C GLU A 352 19.68 -45.63 10.15
N THR A 353 18.76 -46.06 9.26
CA THR A 353 18.92 -45.88 7.83
C THR A 353 19.00 -44.42 7.46
N LEU A 354 18.14 -43.56 8.05
CA LEU A 354 18.14 -42.12 7.78
C LEU A 354 19.48 -41.46 8.09
N MET A 355 20.15 -41.86 9.16
CA MET A 355 21.48 -41.35 9.52
C MET A 355 22.60 -41.92 8.63
N ALA A 356 22.39 -43.11 8.06
CA ALA A 356 23.36 -43.84 7.25
C ALA A 356 23.26 -43.55 5.74
N LEU A 357 22.25 -42.81 5.29
CA LEU A 357 22.08 -42.48 3.86
C LEU A 357 23.32 -41.77 3.30
N GLY A 358 23.69 -42.16 2.08
CA GLY A 358 24.71 -41.50 1.27
C GLY A 358 24.19 -40.30 0.49
N VAL A 359 25.08 -39.64 -0.27
CA VAL A 359 24.69 -38.55 -1.18
C VAL A 359 23.91 -39.12 -2.37
N GLY A 360 22.73 -38.55 -2.61
CA GLY A 360 21.81 -39.01 -3.64
C GLY A 360 20.95 -40.21 -3.23
N GLU A 361 21.08 -40.67 -1.99
CA GLU A 361 20.14 -41.62 -1.38
C GLU A 361 19.06 -40.89 -0.59
N ALA A 362 17.88 -41.49 -0.52
CA ALA A 362 16.76 -40.95 0.25
C ALA A 362 15.85 -42.07 0.76
N LEU A 363 15.13 -41.77 1.83
CA LEU A 363 13.91 -42.48 2.20
C LEU A 363 12.74 -41.89 1.42
N VAL A 364 12.04 -42.69 0.66
CA VAL A 364 10.99 -42.27 -0.27
C VAL A 364 9.67 -42.93 0.10
N SER A 365 8.61 -42.15 0.18
CA SER A 365 7.23 -42.62 0.37
C SER A 365 6.30 -41.70 -0.43
N PHE A 366 5.79 -42.21 -1.53
CA PHE A 366 4.79 -41.56 -2.36
C PHE A 366 3.41 -42.19 -2.10
N LEU A 367 2.36 -41.48 -2.51
CA LEU A 367 0.99 -41.97 -2.41
C LEU A 367 0.71 -43.02 -3.48
N ASP A 368 -0.05 -44.04 -3.09
CA ASP A 368 -0.66 -44.99 -4.05
C ASP A 368 -1.90 -44.39 -4.72
N GLU A 369 -2.54 -45.15 -5.60
CA GLU A 369 -3.75 -44.77 -6.35
C GLU A 369 -4.94 -44.44 -5.40
N SER A 370 -4.96 -44.99 -4.20
CA SER A 370 -5.97 -44.73 -3.18
C SER A 370 -5.64 -43.50 -2.31
N GLY A 371 -4.48 -42.86 -2.54
CA GLY A 371 -4.00 -41.72 -1.75
C GLY A 371 -3.43 -42.14 -0.39
N ILE A 372 -3.04 -43.40 -0.22
CA ILE A 372 -2.41 -43.93 1.00
C ILE A 372 -0.88 -43.88 0.80
N PRO A 373 -0.11 -43.38 1.79
CA PRO A 373 1.34 -43.40 1.73
C PRO A 373 1.87 -44.85 1.62
N ASN A 374 2.74 -45.07 0.64
CA ASN A 374 3.44 -46.36 0.51
C ASN A 374 4.38 -46.59 1.69
N VAL A 375 4.71 -47.84 1.93
CA VAL A 375 5.77 -48.24 2.87
C VAL A 375 7.06 -47.54 2.43
N VAL A 376 7.81 -47.03 3.41
CA VAL A 376 9.06 -46.29 3.13
C VAL A 376 10.11 -47.19 2.48
N GLU A 377 10.76 -46.69 1.45
CA GLU A 377 11.83 -47.38 0.72
C GLU A 377 13.14 -46.57 0.84
N ARG A 378 14.26 -47.29 1.06
CA ARG A 378 15.60 -46.70 0.87
C ARG A 378 15.91 -46.75 -0.61
N ALA A 379 16.07 -45.58 -1.22
CA ALA A 379 16.23 -45.53 -2.67
C ALA A 379 17.33 -44.55 -3.08
N ASN A 380 17.87 -44.76 -4.26
CA ASN A 380 18.72 -43.83 -4.94
C ASN A 380 17.88 -42.93 -5.87
N ILE A 381 18.11 -41.65 -5.81
CA ILE A 381 17.46 -40.66 -6.69
C ILE A 381 18.11 -40.72 -8.07
N LEU A 382 17.29 -40.66 -9.14
CA LEU A 382 17.77 -40.66 -10.50
C LEU A 382 18.72 -39.48 -10.79
N PRO A 383 19.63 -39.64 -11.76
CA PRO A 383 20.44 -38.54 -12.25
C PRO A 383 19.58 -37.58 -13.08
N PRO A 384 19.82 -36.24 -13.00
CA PRO A 384 19.14 -35.27 -13.84
C PRO A 384 19.66 -35.35 -15.29
N GLN A 385 18.82 -35.01 -16.25
CA GLN A 385 19.20 -34.90 -17.66
C GLN A 385 19.83 -33.53 -17.99
N SER A 386 19.46 -32.51 -17.24
CA SER A 386 20.06 -31.17 -17.36
C SER A 386 21.37 -31.03 -16.59
N LEU A 387 22.07 -29.92 -16.81
CA LEU A 387 23.32 -29.63 -16.14
C LEU A 387 23.10 -29.48 -14.62
N MET A 388 23.91 -30.18 -13.81
CA MET A 388 23.75 -30.17 -12.35
C MET A 388 24.12 -28.82 -11.69
N GLY A 389 25.10 -28.11 -12.24
CA GLY A 389 25.53 -26.79 -11.78
C GLY A 389 24.82 -25.64 -12.50
N PRO A 390 25.26 -24.40 -12.31
CA PRO A 390 24.75 -23.25 -13.04
C PRO A 390 25.09 -23.29 -14.53
N ALA A 391 24.23 -22.72 -15.34
CA ALA A 391 24.51 -22.47 -16.76
C ALA A 391 25.46 -21.26 -16.92
N ASP A 392 26.07 -21.16 -18.10
CA ASP A 392 26.82 -19.95 -18.47
C ASP A 392 25.91 -18.72 -18.37
N PRO A 393 26.32 -17.66 -17.65
CA PRO A 393 25.54 -16.43 -17.53
C PRO A 393 25.13 -15.82 -18.89
N ALA A 394 25.99 -15.93 -19.91
CA ALA A 394 25.67 -15.45 -21.26
C ALA A 394 24.52 -16.24 -21.91
N GLU A 395 24.41 -17.56 -21.64
CA GLU A 395 23.30 -18.38 -22.10
C GLU A 395 21.99 -17.99 -21.40
N VAL A 396 22.06 -17.76 -20.09
CA VAL A 396 20.90 -17.31 -19.30
C VAL A 396 20.40 -15.96 -19.82
N GLN A 397 21.28 -14.98 -20.00
CA GLN A 397 20.90 -13.66 -20.52
C GLN A 397 20.33 -13.72 -21.94
N ARG A 398 20.87 -14.58 -22.79
CA ARG A 398 20.34 -14.80 -24.14
C ARG A 398 18.90 -15.33 -24.12
N ARG A 399 18.58 -16.24 -23.20
CA ARG A 399 17.23 -16.78 -23.01
C ARG A 399 16.27 -15.77 -22.48
N ILE A 400 16.69 -14.97 -21.50
CA ILE A 400 15.89 -13.86 -20.97
C ILE A 400 15.52 -12.90 -22.08
N ALA A 401 16.52 -12.41 -22.85
CA ALA A 401 16.29 -11.46 -23.93
C ALA A 401 15.43 -12.00 -25.10
N ALA A 402 15.37 -13.33 -25.27
CA ALA A 402 14.57 -13.98 -26.30
C ALA A 402 13.15 -14.36 -25.82
N ASP A 403 12.83 -14.19 -24.54
CA ASP A 403 11.54 -14.59 -23.99
C ASP A 403 10.46 -13.53 -24.28
N GLU A 404 9.28 -13.99 -24.71
CA GLU A 404 8.12 -13.11 -24.99
C GLU A 404 7.69 -12.29 -23.77
N PHE A 405 7.90 -12.81 -22.56
CA PHE A 405 7.54 -12.13 -21.32
C PHE A 405 8.54 -11.06 -20.91
N ASP A 406 9.76 -11.08 -21.44
CA ASP A 406 10.69 -9.98 -21.25
C ASP A 406 10.12 -8.69 -21.86
N LEU A 407 9.54 -8.78 -23.06
CA LEU A 407 8.86 -7.65 -23.68
C LEU A 407 7.65 -7.16 -22.88
N LYS A 408 6.93 -8.06 -22.22
CA LYS A 408 5.74 -7.72 -21.42
C LYS A 408 6.09 -7.05 -20.10
N TYR A 409 7.14 -7.54 -19.42
CA TYR A 409 7.42 -7.19 -18.04
C TYR A 409 8.66 -6.33 -17.84
N ARG A 410 9.52 -6.14 -18.86
CA ARG A 410 10.80 -5.41 -18.72
C ARG A 410 10.58 -3.96 -18.31
N GLU A 411 9.72 -3.26 -19.03
CA GLU A 411 9.45 -1.85 -18.76
C GLU A 411 8.33 -1.70 -17.75
N SER A 412 8.53 -0.85 -16.76
CA SER A 412 7.47 -0.42 -15.85
C SER A 412 6.55 0.56 -16.56
N VAL A 413 5.26 0.44 -16.32
CA VAL A 413 4.23 1.35 -16.83
C VAL A 413 3.68 2.14 -15.64
N ASP A 414 3.66 3.46 -15.78
CA ASP A 414 3.10 4.37 -14.79
C ASP A 414 1.72 4.84 -15.26
N ASN A 415 0.68 4.12 -14.87
CA ASN A 415 -0.71 4.46 -15.19
C ASN A 415 -1.28 5.41 -14.13
N GLU A 416 -2.30 6.18 -14.52
CA GLU A 416 -3.05 7.03 -13.59
C GLU A 416 -3.62 6.21 -12.43
N SER A 417 -3.31 6.63 -11.22
CA SER A 417 -3.54 5.88 -9.99
C SER A 417 -3.98 6.79 -8.84
N ALA A 418 -3.98 6.30 -7.63
CA ALA A 418 -4.37 7.06 -6.44
C ALA A 418 -3.53 8.33 -6.26
N TYR A 419 -2.23 8.28 -6.56
CA TYR A 419 -1.33 9.42 -6.41
C TYR A 419 -1.73 10.60 -7.28
N GLU A 420 -1.89 10.39 -8.59
CA GLU A 420 -2.23 11.44 -9.55
C GLU A 420 -3.60 12.05 -9.23
N ILE A 421 -4.58 11.20 -8.92
CA ILE A 421 -5.95 11.63 -8.59
C ILE A 421 -5.98 12.46 -7.31
N ILE A 422 -5.31 12.01 -6.25
CA ILE A 422 -5.23 12.75 -4.98
C ILE A 422 -4.45 14.05 -5.16
N GLN A 423 -3.36 14.05 -5.92
CA GLN A 423 -2.57 15.24 -6.21
C GLN A 423 -3.38 16.28 -6.98
N ALA A 424 -4.10 15.86 -8.02
CA ALA A 424 -4.97 16.74 -8.80
C ALA A 424 -6.07 17.36 -7.92
N ALA A 425 -6.73 16.54 -7.09
CA ALA A 425 -7.75 17.00 -6.15
C ALA A 425 -7.19 17.99 -5.11
N THR A 426 -5.98 17.74 -4.61
CA THR A 426 -5.31 18.63 -3.66
C THR A 426 -4.98 19.96 -4.29
N LEU A 427 -4.41 19.98 -5.49
CA LEU A 427 -4.09 21.21 -6.23
C LEU A 427 -5.35 22.02 -6.55
N GLN A 428 -6.44 21.36 -6.93
CA GLN A 428 -7.72 22.03 -7.16
C GLN A 428 -8.24 22.69 -5.88
N LEU A 429 -8.22 21.99 -4.76
CA LEU A 429 -8.65 22.51 -3.47
C LEU A 429 -7.78 23.69 -3.01
N GLU A 430 -6.48 23.64 -3.23
CA GLU A 430 -5.56 24.74 -2.93
C GLU A 430 -5.85 25.95 -3.83
N ALA A 431 -6.13 25.74 -5.10
CA ALA A 431 -6.50 26.80 -6.03
C ALA A 431 -7.83 27.46 -5.62
N GLU A 432 -8.83 26.68 -5.25
CA GLU A 432 -10.11 27.19 -4.74
C GLU A 432 -9.94 28.00 -3.45
N ARG A 433 -9.12 27.50 -2.52
CA ARG A 433 -8.78 28.24 -1.27
C ARG A 433 -8.06 29.53 -1.56
N ALA A 434 -7.10 29.51 -2.49
CA ALA A 434 -6.38 30.72 -2.90
C ALA A 434 -7.32 31.73 -3.56
N ALA A 435 -8.23 31.28 -4.43
CA ALA A 435 -9.24 32.11 -5.05
C ALA A 435 -10.22 32.71 -4.02
N ALA A 436 -10.69 31.93 -3.07
CA ALA A 436 -11.56 32.40 -1.98
C ALA A 436 -10.85 33.41 -1.07
N ALA A 437 -9.60 33.16 -0.71
CA ALA A 437 -8.79 34.11 0.06
C ALA A 437 -8.53 35.41 -0.70
N ALA A 438 -8.27 35.33 -2.01
CA ALA A 438 -8.09 36.49 -2.86
C ALA A 438 -9.40 37.30 -3.00
N ALA A 439 -10.54 36.64 -3.12
CA ALA A 439 -11.85 37.29 -3.16
C ALA A 439 -12.17 38.01 -1.84
N GLU A 440 -11.91 37.37 -0.70
CA GLU A 440 -12.09 37.99 0.62
C GLU A 440 -11.14 39.20 0.84
N ALA A 441 -9.88 39.08 0.38
CA ALA A 441 -8.92 40.18 0.43
C ALA A 441 -9.36 41.36 -0.47
N ALA A 442 -9.88 41.06 -1.68
CA ALA A 442 -10.40 42.08 -2.59
C ALA A 442 -11.65 42.77 -2.04
N GLU A 443 -12.56 42.02 -1.39
CA GLU A 443 -13.71 42.59 -0.71
C GLU A 443 -13.30 43.52 0.45
N LYS A 444 -12.38 43.08 1.30
CA LYS A 444 -11.80 43.91 2.37
C LYS A 444 -11.11 45.15 1.85
N GLN A 445 -10.46 45.06 0.70
CA GLN A 445 -9.79 46.21 0.05
C GLN A 445 -10.83 47.18 -0.49
N ARG A 446 -11.87 46.72 -1.17
CA ARG A 446 -13.01 47.55 -1.64
C ARG A 446 -13.71 48.28 -0.49
N ALA A 447 -13.99 47.54 0.58
CA ALA A 447 -14.61 48.14 1.78
C ALA A 447 -13.70 49.23 2.42
N LYS A 448 -12.37 49.04 2.38
CA LYS A 448 -11.41 50.08 2.83
C LYS A 448 -11.39 51.29 1.89
N GLU A 449 -11.44 51.07 0.60
CA GLU A 449 -11.47 52.14 -0.41
C GLU A 449 -12.79 52.91 -0.36
N GLU A 450 -13.94 52.24 -0.19
CA GLU A 450 -15.23 52.89 0.01
C GLU A 450 -15.27 53.70 1.30
N ALA A 451 -14.72 53.16 2.40
CA ALA A 451 -14.63 53.89 3.67
C ALA A 451 -13.66 55.10 3.57
N ALA A 452 -12.59 54.96 2.78
CA ALA A 452 -11.66 56.05 2.51
C ALA A 452 -12.28 57.12 1.62
N ALA A 453 -13.03 56.72 0.58
CA ALA A 453 -13.75 57.62 -0.31
C ALA A 453 -14.86 58.38 0.44
N ALA A 454 -15.62 57.68 1.29
CA ALA A 454 -16.65 58.31 2.14
C ALA A 454 -16.04 59.36 3.08
N LYS A 455 -14.88 59.05 3.73
CA LYS A 455 -14.15 60.02 4.56
C LYS A 455 -13.57 61.21 3.76
N ALA A 456 -13.16 60.95 2.52
CA ALA A 456 -12.68 62.00 1.65
C ALA A 456 -13.83 62.95 1.23
N ALA A 457 -14.99 62.40 0.87
CA ALA A 457 -16.18 63.16 0.53
C ALA A 457 -16.68 63.96 1.74
N GLU A 458 -16.70 63.41 2.95
CA GLU A 458 -17.05 64.10 4.17
C GLU A 458 -16.09 65.25 4.48
N ARG A 459 -14.78 65.09 4.22
CA ARG A 459 -13.77 66.16 4.36
C ARG A 459 -13.94 67.24 3.31
N GLU A 460 -14.31 66.88 2.10
CA GLU A 460 -14.54 67.82 1.00
C GLU A 460 -15.82 68.65 1.25
N GLU A 461 -16.90 67.99 1.74
CA GLU A 461 -18.12 68.63 2.17
C GLU A 461 -17.88 69.63 3.33
N ALA A 462 -17.13 69.16 4.36
CA ALA A 462 -16.77 70.01 5.49
C ALA A 462 -15.84 71.17 5.07
N ALA A 463 -14.96 70.96 4.06
CA ALA A 463 -14.12 72.01 3.53
C ALA A 463 -14.93 73.03 2.70
N ALA A 464 -15.90 72.57 1.89
CA ALA A 464 -16.80 73.39 1.12
C ALA A 464 -17.74 74.20 2.00
N GLU A 465 -18.26 73.57 3.10
CA GLU A 465 -19.06 74.28 4.10
C GLU A 465 -18.26 75.33 4.82
N LYS A 466 -17.02 75.01 5.17
CA LYS A 466 -16.10 75.95 5.77
C LYS A 466 -15.73 77.16 4.86
N GLN A 467 -15.66 76.82 3.55
CA GLN A 467 -15.43 77.83 2.53
C GLN A 467 -16.65 78.78 2.37
N ARG A 468 -17.87 78.14 2.31
CA ARG A 468 -19.14 78.88 2.27
C ARG A 468 -19.31 79.80 3.49
N LEU A 469 -19.03 79.26 4.71
CA LEU A 469 -19.07 80.08 5.94
C LEU A 469 -18.04 81.17 5.93
N LYS A 470 -16.86 81.02 5.33
CA LYS A 470 -15.89 82.07 5.16
C LYS A 470 -16.33 83.16 4.17
N GLU A 471 -16.96 82.73 3.08
CA GLU A 471 -17.53 83.63 2.07
C GLU A 471 -18.73 84.39 2.63
N GLU A 472 -19.61 83.72 3.39
CA GLU A 472 -20.73 84.37 4.09
C GLU A 472 -20.23 85.35 5.15
N ALA A 473 -19.20 84.95 5.93
CA ALA A 473 -18.60 85.83 6.87
C ALA A 473 -17.85 87.03 6.23
N ALA A 474 -17.27 86.83 5.06
CA ALA A 474 -16.66 87.91 4.28
C ALA A 474 -17.71 88.81 3.66
N ALA A 475 -18.82 88.26 3.17
CA ALA A 475 -19.97 89.04 2.67
C ALA A 475 -20.66 89.81 3.78
N ALA A 476 -20.82 89.14 4.96
CA ALA A 476 -21.35 89.85 6.16
C ALA A 476 -20.45 91.02 6.64
N LYS A 477 -19.12 90.81 6.63
CA LYS A 477 -18.15 91.89 6.90
C LYS A 477 -18.13 93.01 5.86
N ALA A 478 -18.38 92.68 4.62
CA ALA A 478 -18.52 93.69 3.56
C ALA A 478 -19.82 94.47 3.73
N ALA A 479 -20.93 93.75 4.01
CA ALA A 479 -22.22 94.40 4.37
C ALA A 479 -22.13 95.26 5.65
N GLU A 480 -21.37 94.77 6.64
CA GLU A 480 -21.14 95.54 7.88
C GLU A 480 -20.30 96.78 7.65
N ARG A 481 -19.33 96.73 6.73
CA ARG A 481 -18.56 97.88 6.29
C ARG A 481 -19.41 98.90 5.53
N GLU A 482 -20.31 98.36 4.69
CA GLU A 482 -21.24 99.18 3.94
C GLU A 482 -22.29 99.82 4.90
N ALA A 483 -22.81 99.00 5.82
CA ALA A 483 -23.73 99.47 6.89
C ALA A 483 -23.04 100.47 7.86
N ALA A 484 -21.76 100.21 8.19
CA ALA A 484 -20.99 101.14 9.01
C ALA A 484 -20.66 102.47 8.28
N ALA A 485 -20.53 102.42 6.97
CA ALA A 485 -20.41 103.61 6.14
C ALA A 485 -21.75 104.37 6.09
N ALA A 486 -22.89 103.66 6.01
CA ALA A 486 -24.23 104.22 6.05
C ALA A 486 -24.60 104.69 7.47
N ALA A 487 -24.15 103.93 8.51
CA ALA A 487 -24.37 104.33 9.90
C ALA A 487 -23.61 105.57 10.29
N LYS A 488 -22.42 105.84 9.77
CA LYS A 488 -21.72 107.14 9.97
C LYS A 488 -22.40 108.30 9.30
N ALA A 489 -23.25 108.05 8.35
CA ALA A 489 -24.13 109.06 7.75
C ALA A 489 -25.38 109.28 8.61
N ALA A 490 -25.87 108.17 9.26
CA ALA A 490 -27.07 108.22 10.13
C ALA A 490 -26.75 108.63 11.59
N GLU A 491 -25.49 108.52 12.04
CA GLU A 491 -25.06 108.83 13.39
C GLU A 491 -25.11 110.35 13.69
N ARG A 492 -25.28 111.18 12.70
CA ARG A 492 -25.60 112.58 12.88
C ARG A 492 -27.06 112.88 13.15
N GLU A 493 -27.94 111.90 12.96
CA GLU A 493 -29.38 112.00 13.18
C GLU A 493 -29.93 111.19 14.34
N ALA A 494 -29.12 110.31 15.00
CA ALA A 494 -29.65 109.32 15.94
C ALA A 494 -29.07 109.42 17.38
N ILE A 495 -28.56 110.52 17.85
CA ILE A 495 -28.22 110.77 19.33
C ILE A 495 -29.49 110.76 20.19
N ALA A 496 -30.65 110.62 19.62
CA ALA A 496 -31.92 110.55 20.35
C ALA A 496 -32.54 109.19 20.60
N ALA A 497 -31.99 108.05 20.02
CA ALA A 497 -32.60 106.71 20.10
C ALA A 497 -31.87 105.71 20.98
N GLU A 498 -30.79 106.13 21.69
CA GLU A 498 -29.86 105.22 22.37
C GLU A 498 -30.31 104.70 23.75
N LYS A 499 -31.50 104.87 24.17
CA LYS A 499 -31.95 104.39 25.49
C LYS A 499 -32.89 103.23 25.49
N GLN A 500 -33.28 102.72 24.34
CA GLN A 500 -34.36 101.68 24.29
C GLN A 500 -33.90 100.24 23.88
N ARG A 501 -32.66 100.01 23.43
CA ARG A 501 -32.23 98.69 22.93
C ARG A 501 -31.36 97.80 23.83
N ALA A 502 -31.09 98.26 25.09
CA ALA A 502 -30.28 97.44 25.99
C ALA A 502 -31.01 96.28 26.71
N LYS A 503 -32.27 96.01 26.38
CA LYS A 503 -33.07 94.94 27.05
C LYS A 503 -33.35 93.70 26.23
N GLU A 504 -33.02 93.66 24.98
CA GLU A 504 -33.39 92.47 24.12
C GLU A 504 -32.25 91.52 23.81
N GLU A 505 -31.01 91.86 24.12
CA GLU A 505 -29.83 90.99 23.78
C GLU A 505 -29.57 89.86 24.75
N ALA A 506 -30.28 89.77 25.86
CA ALA A 506 -30.12 88.71 26.85
C ALA A 506 -30.94 87.46 26.59
N ALA A 507 -31.81 87.47 25.59
CA ALA A 507 -32.73 86.32 25.31
C ALA A 507 -32.25 85.36 24.18
N ALA A 508 -31.35 85.82 23.28
CA ALA A 508 -30.90 85.02 22.14
C ALA A 508 -29.77 84.06 22.47
N ALA A 509 -29.01 84.24 23.56
CA ALA A 509 -27.87 83.35 23.90
C ALA A 509 -28.28 81.97 24.49
N ARG A 510 -29.54 81.78 24.91
CA ARG A 510 -30.01 80.55 25.52
C ARG A 510 -30.60 79.54 24.53
N ALA A 511 -30.78 79.88 23.26
CA ALA A 511 -31.36 79.03 22.27
C ALA A 511 -30.34 78.15 21.47
N ALA A 512 -29.04 78.62 21.44
CA ALA A 512 -28.00 77.87 20.67
C ALA A 512 -27.47 76.63 21.39
N GLU A 513 -27.56 76.53 22.71
CA GLU A 513 -27.08 75.39 23.50
C GLU A 513 -27.94 74.17 23.46
N LYS A 514 -29.22 74.31 23.07
CA LYS A 514 -30.16 73.17 22.92
C LYS A 514 -30.08 72.48 21.57
N ALA A 515 -29.48 73.06 20.55
CA ALA A 515 -29.39 72.45 19.20
C ALA A 515 -28.20 71.46 19.05
N GLU A 516 -27.12 71.62 19.85
CA GLU A 516 -26.01 70.69 19.86
C GLU A 516 -26.27 69.42 20.61
N ALA A 517 -27.11 69.42 21.61
CA ALA A 517 -27.52 68.22 22.37
C ALA A 517 -28.38 67.25 21.54
N ALA A 518 -29.16 67.78 20.60
CA ALA A 518 -30.04 66.97 19.73
C ALA A 518 -29.24 66.18 18.62
N LYS A 519 -28.13 66.71 18.14
CA LYS A 519 -27.27 66.05 17.15
C LYS A 519 -26.46 64.89 17.72
N ARG A 520 -26.14 64.89 19.01
CA ARG A 520 -25.47 63.79 19.70
C ARG A 520 -26.41 62.58 19.89
N GLN A 521 -27.68 62.79 20.14
CA GLN A 521 -28.67 61.70 20.35
C GLN A 521 -29.06 60.94 19.06
N THR A 522 -28.97 61.58 17.88
CA THR A 522 -29.24 60.92 16.60
C THR A 522 -28.10 60.04 16.15
N TRP A 523 -26.86 60.36 16.51
CA TRP A 523 -25.68 59.51 16.20
C TRP A 523 -25.64 58.25 17.06
N GLU A 524 -26.00 58.34 18.34
CA GLU A 524 -26.09 57.20 19.25
C GLU A 524 -27.24 56.22 18.85
N ARG A 525 -28.32 56.73 18.23
CA ARG A 525 -29.42 55.86 17.71
C ARG A 525 -29.03 55.15 16.40
N ALA A 526 -28.20 55.72 15.55
CA ALA A 526 -27.72 55.09 14.33
C ALA A 526 -26.70 53.99 14.66
N ALA A 527 -25.85 54.18 15.65
CA ALA A 527 -24.90 53.16 16.12
C ALA A 527 -25.60 51.96 16.80
N LYS A 528 -26.75 52.20 17.47
CA LYS A 528 -27.55 51.15 18.10
C LYS A 528 -28.34 50.28 17.07
N ASN A 529 -28.72 50.85 15.96
CA ASN A 529 -29.44 50.09 14.90
C ASN A 529 -28.51 49.24 14.03
N ALA A 530 -27.24 49.64 13.87
CA ALA A 530 -26.23 48.80 13.20
C ALA A 530 -25.80 47.60 14.06
N ALA A 531 -25.83 47.74 15.39
CA ALA A 531 -25.55 46.64 16.31
C ALA A 531 -26.70 45.60 16.40
N SER A 532 -27.95 45.97 16.07
CA SER A 532 -29.12 45.09 16.21
C SER A 532 -29.29 44.09 15.03
N SER A 533 -28.73 44.40 13.85
CA SER A 533 -28.78 43.44 12.70
C SER A 533 -27.79 42.28 12.83
N VAL A 534 -26.74 42.43 13.65
CA VAL A 534 -25.78 41.40 13.97
C VAL A 534 -26.19 40.56 15.19
N ALA A 535 -27.07 41.12 16.04
CA ALA A 535 -27.49 40.47 17.27
C ALA A 535 -28.60 39.39 17.03
N GLY A 536 -29.29 39.42 15.88
CA GLY A 536 -30.37 38.46 15.57
C GLY A 536 -29.91 37.00 15.43
N SER A 537 -28.64 36.76 15.11
CA SER A 537 -28.04 35.41 15.00
C SER A 537 -27.31 34.95 16.26
N VAL A 538 -27.10 35.84 17.23
CA VAL A 538 -26.27 35.56 18.43
C VAL A 538 -27.12 35.40 19.69
N THR A 539 -28.38 35.90 19.69
CA THR A 539 -29.23 35.85 20.87
C THR A 539 -29.77 34.47 21.25
N THR A 540 -29.73 33.51 20.33
CA THR A 540 -30.16 32.12 20.64
C THR A 540 -29.11 31.33 21.42
N ASN A 541 -27.83 31.78 21.41
CA ASN A 541 -26.72 31.09 22.11
C ASN A 541 -26.27 31.74 23.42
N ILE A 542 -26.81 32.91 23.77
CA ILE A 542 -26.40 33.63 24.99
C ILE A 542 -27.28 33.31 26.23
N VAL A 543 -28.49 32.79 26.00
CA VAL A 543 -29.38 32.46 27.11
C VAL A 543 -28.97 31.18 27.88
N ASN A 544 -28.15 30.33 27.29
CA ASN A 544 -27.69 29.09 27.95
C ASN A 544 -26.32 29.17 28.63
N SER A 545 -25.65 30.34 28.68
CA SER A 545 -24.29 30.45 29.25
C SER A 545 -24.15 31.37 30.44
N VAL A 546 -25.26 31.80 31.07
CA VAL A 546 -25.21 32.73 32.22
C VAL A 546 -25.39 32.01 33.56
N THR A 547 -24.62 30.90 33.75
CA THR A 547 -24.36 30.42 35.11
C THR A 547 -22.91 29.89 35.16
N GLY A 548 -21.96 30.79 35.30
CA GLY A 548 -20.56 30.37 35.51
C GLY A 548 -19.56 31.41 35.01
N GLY A 549 -19.20 32.34 35.87
CA GLY A 549 -18.41 33.50 35.55
C GLY A 549 -17.02 33.26 34.96
N LYS A 550 -16.79 33.88 33.84
CA LYS A 550 -15.55 34.53 33.44
C LYS A 550 -15.83 35.42 32.24
N LYS A 551 -15.58 36.72 32.39
CA LYS A 551 -15.71 37.71 31.31
C LYS A 551 -14.64 37.44 30.23
N VAL A 552 -15.06 37.03 29.05
CA VAL A 552 -14.20 36.93 27.86
C VAL A 552 -14.48 38.15 26.98
N SER A 553 -13.44 38.84 26.52
CA SER A 553 -13.57 40.09 25.75
C SER A 553 -14.21 39.83 24.37
N ALA A 554 -14.93 40.79 23.85
CA ALA A 554 -15.65 40.74 22.57
C ALA A 554 -14.77 40.37 21.36
N SER A 555 -13.45 40.62 21.43
CA SER A 555 -12.49 40.28 20.37
C SER A 555 -12.22 38.77 20.26
N THR A 556 -12.34 38.04 21.39
CA THR A 556 -12.09 36.60 21.42
C THR A 556 -13.31 35.80 20.93
N MET A 557 -14.53 36.34 21.11
CA MET A 557 -15.75 35.72 20.57
C MET A 557 -15.89 35.90 19.05
N ALA A 558 -15.49 37.04 18.52
CA ALA A 558 -15.49 37.26 17.06
C ALA A 558 -14.49 36.35 16.33
N LYS A 559 -13.31 36.07 16.91
CA LYS A 559 -12.34 35.14 16.35
C LYS A 559 -12.81 33.66 16.39
N ARG A 560 -13.56 33.28 17.44
CA ARG A 560 -14.12 31.90 17.52
C ARG A 560 -15.31 31.70 16.59
N ALA A 561 -16.15 32.71 16.40
CA ALA A 561 -17.27 32.64 15.45
C ALA A 561 -16.77 32.57 14.00
N ALA A 562 -15.71 33.31 13.64
CA ALA A 562 -15.10 33.25 12.31
C ALA A 562 -14.41 31.92 12.04
N SER A 563 -13.73 31.32 13.04
CA SER A 563 -13.08 30.03 12.87
C SER A 563 -14.07 28.85 12.73
N ASN A 564 -15.21 28.93 13.41
CA ASN A 564 -16.25 27.89 13.29
C ASN A 564 -17.05 28.00 11.98
N ALA A 565 -17.28 29.21 11.47
CA ALA A 565 -17.89 29.40 10.15
C ALA A 565 -16.96 28.91 9.01
N LEU A 566 -15.66 29.16 9.12
CA LEU A 566 -14.68 28.67 8.16
C LEU A 566 -14.61 27.12 8.15
N ASN A 567 -14.62 26.50 9.35
CA ASN A 567 -14.59 25.04 9.45
C ASN A 567 -15.86 24.37 8.90
N THR A 568 -17.02 25.02 8.96
CA THR A 568 -18.28 24.45 8.43
C THR A 568 -18.34 24.55 6.91
N VAL A 569 -17.85 25.66 6.33
CA VAL A 569 -17.75 25.82 4.86
C VAL A 569 -16.68 24.89 4.28
N MET A 570 -15.59 24.64 5.02
CA MET A 570 -14.51 23.73 4.62
C MET A 570 -14.96 22.26 4.64
N ARG A 571 -15.85 21.86 5.57
CA ARG A 571 -16.39 20.49 5.62
C ARG A 571 -17.38 20.19 4.49
N THR A 572 -18.17 21.17 4.08
CA THR A 572 -19.17 21.00 2.99
C THR A 572 -18.48 21.00 1.62
N GLY A 573 -17.51 21.89 1.41
CA GLY A 573 -16.78 21.99 0.15
C GLY A 573 -15.92 20.76 -0.17
N ALA A 574 -15.22 20.19 0.82
CA ALA A 574 -14.43 18.98 0.62
C ALA A 574 -15.29 17.75 0.24
N ARG A 575 -16.48 17.66 0.81
CA ARG A 575 -17.43 16.57 0.54
C ARG A 575 -18.04 16.64 -0.87
N ASP A 576 -18.34 17.85 -1.32
CA ASP A 576 -18.95 18.07 -2.64
C ASP A 576 -17.91 17.97 -3.76
N ILE A 577 -16.65 18.33 -3.52
CA ILE A 577 -15.55 18.17 -4.48
C ILE A 577 -15.20 16.68 -4.67
N ILE A 578 -15.12 15.91 -3.59
CA ILE A 578 -14.87 14.47 -3.65
C ILE A 578 -16.03 13.75 -4.35
N ARG A 579 -17.28 14.10 -4.05
CA ARG A 579 -18.45 13.57 -4.74
C ARG A 579 -18.53 14.00 -6.21
N GLY A 580 -18.11 15.20 -6.54
CA GLY A 580 -18.06 15.70 -7.92
C GLY A 580 -16.97 15.04 -8.76
N LEU A 581 -15.80 14.79 -8.16
CA LEU A 581 -14.66 14.14 -8.83
C LEU A 581 -14.83 12.63 -8.98
N PHE A 582 -15.45 11.96 -8.00
CA PHE A 582 -15.59 10.49 -7.99
C PHE A 582 -17.00 9.99 -8.36
N GLY A 583 -18.00 10.86 -8.40
CA GLY A 583 -19.39 10.49 -8.72
C GLY A 583 -19.68 10.19 -10.21
N ASN A 584 -18.73 10.45 -11.10
CA ASN A 584 -18.89 10.23 -12.56
C ASN A 584 -18.11 9.01 -13.10
N ILE A 585 -17.51 8.21 -12.24
CA ILE A 585 -16.83 6.96 -12.65
C ILE A 585 -17.78 5.79 -12.32
N LYS A 586 -18.63 5.48 -13.28
CA LYS A 586 -19.33 4.19 -13.39
C LYS A 586 -18.79 3.40 -14.55
#